data_0a788852da91a429fea4b90c42e4ac04
#
_entry.id   0a788852da91a429fea4b90c42e4ac04
#
_cell.length_a   1.000
_cell.length_b   1.000
_cell.length_c   1.000
_cell.angle_alpha   90.00
_cell.angle_beta   90.00
_cell.angle_gamma   90.00
#
_symmetry.space_group_name_H-M   'P 1'
#
loop_
_entity.id
_entity.type
_entity.pdbx_description
1 polymer ?
#
loop_
_entity_poly.entity_id
_entity_poly.type
_entity_poly.pdbx_seq_one_letter_code
_entity_poly.pdbx_strand_id
1 'polypeptide(L)'
;IILPGGESTTMGKLLNRTGMMEPFREKIQQGMPVWGTCAGMILLAKELDQDPVVHLGMMDITVRRNAYGTQIDSFDTQVVIPEVSDEQIPLVFIRAPYIVRTGERVKVLCEVERHVVAAREKNMLATSFHPELTGNAAFHQYFIGMCSGK
;
A
#
# COMPACT_ATOMS: atom_id res chain seq x y z
N ILE A 1 6.48 8.63 -6.49
CA ILE A 1 6.83 7.22 -6.82
C ILE A 1 5.61 6.35 -6.59
N ILE A 2 5.33 5.42 -7.51
CA ILE A 2 4.34 4.36 -7.30
C ILE A 2 5.11 3.03 -7.28
N LEU A 3 4.95 2.26 -6.21
CA LEU A 3 5.49 0.92 -6.06
C LEU A 3 4.36 -0.06 -6.39
N PRO A 4 4.42 -0.72 -7.55
CA PRO A 4 3.29 -1.53 -8.04
C PRO A 4 3.17 -2.87 -7.33
N GLY A 5 2.10 -3.59 -7.64
CA GLY A 5 1.95 -4.99 -7.30
C GLY A 5 2.99 -5.86 -7.99
N GLY A 6 3.10 -7.09 -7.53
CA GLY A 6 4.07 -8.06 -8.02
C GLY A 6 4.49 -9.00 -6.90
N GLU A 7 5.75 -9.43 -6.91
CA GLU A 7 6.29 -10.31 -5.87
C GLU A 7 7.28 -9.50 -5.00
N SER A 8 6.91 -9.26 -3.74
CA SER A 8 7.65 -8.35 -2.85
C SER A 8 9.09 -8.77 -2.57
N THR A 9 9.35 -10.07 -2.44
CA THR A 9 10.70 -10.58 -2.18
C THR A 9 11.62 -10.30 -3.36
N THR A 10 11.15 -10.53 -4.58
CA THR A 10 11.89 -10.25 -5.81
C THR A 10 12.14 -8.75 -5.96
N MET A 11 11.11 -7.93 -5.74
CA MET A 11 11.23 -6.46 -5.79
C MET A 11 12.25 -5.95 -4.76
N GLY A 12 12.20 -6.44 -3.53
CA GLY A 12 13.16 -6.08 -2.49
C GLY A 12 14.59 -6.47 -2.85
N LYS A 13 14.80 -7.66 -3.39
CA LYS A 13 16.11 -8.11 -3.86
C LYS A 13 16.64 -7.23 -5.00
N LEU A 14 15.78 -6.85 -5.94
CA LEU A 14 16.18 -5.96 -7.05
C LEU A 14 16.57 -4.58 -6.54
N LEU A 15 15.82 -4.00 -5.61
CA LEU A 15 16.17 -2.71 -5.00
C LEU A 15 17.53 -2.76 -4.32
N ASN A 16 17.83 -3.84 -3.60
CA ASN A 16 19.14 -4.03 -2.96
C ASN A 16 20.26 -4.21 -3.99
N ARG A 17 20.06 -5.08 -4.97
CA ARG A 17 21.10 -5.41 -5.98
C ARG A 17 21.43 -4.22 -6.88
N THR A 18 20.46 -3.36 -7.17
CA THR A 18 20.65 -2.18 -8.02
C THR A 18 21.14 -0.96 -7.23
N GLY A 19 21.26 -1.07 -5.89
CA GLY A 19 21.64 0.04 -5.04
C GLY A 19 20.54 1.11 -4.88
N MET A 20 19.29 0.80 -5.23
CA MET A 20 18.18 1.74 -5.20
C MET A 20 17.49 1.86 -3.83
N MET A 21 17.74 0.91 -2.92
CA MET A 21 17.06 0.85 -1.62
C MET A 21 17.28 2.13 -0.79
N GLU A 22 18.55 2.50 -0.58
CA GLU A 22 18.86 3.70 0.23
C GLU A 22 18.46 5.01 -0.46
N PRO A 23 18.70 5.22 -1.76
CA PRO A 23 18.19 6.41 -2.43
C PRO A 23 16.67 6.58 -2.32
N PHE A 24 15.89 5.50 -2.40
CA PHE A 24 14.45 5.58 -2.21
C PHE A 24 14.08 5.97 -0.79
N ARG A 25 14.70 5.35 0.22
CA ARG A 25 14.49 5.73 1.62
C ARG A 25 14.77 7.22 1.86
N GLU A 26 15.90 7.70 1.39
CA GLU A 26 16.28 9.11 1.52
C GLU A 26 15.26 10.05 0.88
N LYS A 27 14.81 9.74 -0.34
CA LYS A 27 13.81 10.55 -1.03
C LYS A 27 12.46 10.56 -0.32
N ILE A 28 12.02 9.42 0.18
CA ILE A 28 10.77 9.32 0.95
C ILE A 28 10.89 10.12 2.25
N GLN A 29 12.03 10.03 2.97
CA GLN A 29 12.29 10.81 4.18
C GLN A 29 12.29 12.31 3.91
N GLN A 30 12.77 12.73 2.75
CA GLN A 30 12.76 14.14 2.30
C GLN A 30 11.38 14.63 1.86
N GLY A 31 10.35 13.77 1.92
CA GLY A 31 8.97 14.14 1.61
C GLY A 31 8.47 13.76 0.23
N MET A 32 9.24 13.01 -0.55
CA MET A 32 8.77 12.52 -1.85
C MET A 32 7.52 11.64 -1.65
N PRO A 33 6.38 11.98 -2.28
CA PRO A 33 5.19 11.15 -2.20
C PRO A 33 5.43 9.75 -2.77
N VAL A 34 4.98 8.74 -2.04
CA VAL A 34 5.07 7.35 -2.45
C VAL A 34 3.75 6.64 -2.21
N TRP A 35 3.36 5.82 -3.16
CA TRP A 35 2.19 4.97 -3.08
C TRP A 35 2.58 3.52 -3.35
N GLY A 36 2.39 2.65 -2.36
CA GLY A 36 2.59 1.22 -2.48
C GLY A 36 1.26 0.49 -2.67
N THR A 37 1.10 -0.21 -3.79
CA THR A 37 -0.08 -1.04 -4.05
C THR A 37 0.28 -2.52 -3.91
N CYS A 38 -0.51 -3.28 -3.17
CA CYS A 38 -0.32 -4.72 -2.96
C CYS A 38 1.12 -5.05 -2.50
N ALA A 39 1.97 -5.62 -3.35
CA ALA A 39 3.37 -5.87 -3.02
C ALA A 39 4.12 -4.58 -2.63
N GLY A 40 3.78 -3.45 -3.23
CA GLY A 40 4.35 -2.14 -2.87
C GLY A 40 4.03 -1.73 -1.43
N MET A 41 2.86 -2.07 -0.91
CA MET A 41 2.52 -1.88 0.51
C MET A 41 3.44 -2.72 1.40
N ILE A 42 3.73 -3.96 1.01
CA ILE A 42 4.66 -4.84 1.72
C ILE A 42 6.06 -4.21 1.76
N LEU A 43 6.51 -3.61 0.66
CA LEU A 43 7.81 -2.93 0.62
C LEU A 43 7.89 -1.74 1.57
N LEU A 44 6.81 -0.98 1.73
CA LEU A 44 6.76 0.20 2.60
C LEU A 44 6.70 -0.14 4.08
N ALA A 45 6.16 -1.29 4.46
CA ALA A 45 5.89 -1.66 5.85
C ALA A 45 7.17 -1.73 6.70
N LYS A 46 7.12 -1.18 7.91
CA LYS A 46 8.18 -1.36 8.92
C LYS A 46 8.27 -2.79 9.41
N GLU A 47 7.14 -3.52 9.44
CA GLU A 47 7.10 -4.90 9.89
C GLU A 47 6.22 -5.75 8.98
N LEU A 48 6.61 -7.01 8.83
CA LEU A 48 5.77 -8.04 8.23
C LEU A 48 5.35 -9.02 9.33
N ASP A 49 4.07 -9.34 9.39
CA ASP A 49 3.54 -10.25 10.40
C ASP A 49 4.12 -11.66 10.22
N GLN A 50 4.74 -12.19 11.29
CA GLN A 50 5.41 -13.49 11.31
C GLN A 50 6.56 -13.65 10.31
N ASP A 51 7.16 -12.56 9.87
CA ASP A 51 8.29 -12.56 8.93
C ASP A 51 9.32 -11.51 9.39
N PRO A 52 10.60 -11.88 9.59
CA PRO A 52 11.62 -10.91 10.04
C PRO A 52 12.11 -9.98 8.93
N VAL A 53 11.69 -10.19 7.69
CA VAL A 53 12.15 -9.39 6.55
C VAL A 53 11.56 -7.98 6.58
N VAL A 54 12.41 -6.99 6.33
CA VAL A 54 12.02 -5.59 6.14
C VAL A 54 12.66 -5.11 4.84
N HIS A 55 11.86 -4.50 3.96
CA HIS A 55 12.36 -3.92 2.71
C HIS A 55 12.66 -2.42 2.89
N LEU A 56 11.82 -1.53 2.40
CA LEU A 56 12.00 -0.09 2.62
C LEU A 56 11.81 0.30 4.09
N GLY A 57 10.80 -0.27 4.75
CA GLY A 57 10.61 -0.08 6.19
C GLY A 57 10.29 1.35 6.60
N MET A 58 9.50 2.08 5.81
CA MET A 58 9.28 3.51 5.98
C MET A 58 7.97 3.86 6.68
N MET A 59 6.91 3.07 6.44
CA MET A 59 5.57 3.33 6.96
C MET A 59 5.30 2.51 8.22
N ASP A 60 4.78 3.14 9.26
CA ASP A 60 4.56 2.51 10.57
C ASP A 60 3.32 1.60 10.56
N ILE A 61 3.40 0.57 9.76
CA ILE A 61 2.39 -0.48 9.62
C ILE A 61 3.03 -1.86 9.75
N THR A 62 2.25 -2.81 10.25
CA THR A 62 2.57 -4.24 10.18
C THR A 62 1.63 -4.89 9.19
N VAL A 63 2.18 -5.56 8.19
CA VAL A 63 1.44 -6.14 7.07
C VAL A 63 1.49 -7.66 7.12
N ARG A 64 0.35 -8.30 6.94
CA ARG A 64 0.24 -9.75 6.74
C ARG A 64 0.14 -10.05 5.24
N ARG A 65 1.04 -10.90 4.77
CA ARG A 65 1.09 -11.35 3.38
C ARG A 65 0.08 -12.48 3.16
N ASN A 66 -0.49 -12.58 1.94
CA ASN A 66 -1.41 -13.65 1.52
C ASN A 66 -2.52 -13.90 2.53
N ALA A 67 -3.17 -12.85 2.96
CA ALA A 67 -3.94 -12.82 4.20
C ALA A 67 -5.37 -13.33 4.08
N TYR A 68 -5.90 -13.47 2.86
CA TYR A 68 -7.29 -13.85 2.62
C TYR A 68 -7.51 -15.37 2.44
N GLY A 69 -6.57 -16.20 2.93
CA GLY A 69 -6.69 -17.65 2.95
C GLY A 69 -6.42 -18.32 1.59
N THR A 70 -6.36 -19.65 1.61
CA THR A 70 -5.99 -20.46 0.44
C THR A 70 -7.12 -20.64 -0.58
N GLN A 71 -8.35 -20.20 -0.29
CA GLN A 71 -9.51 -20.48 -1.12
C GLN A 71 -10.02 -19.31 -1.94
N ILE A 72 -9.60 -18.07 -1.62
CA ILE A 72 -10.02 -16.88 -2.38
C ILE A 72 -8.78 -16.15 -2.88
N ASP A 73 -8.34 -16.51 -4.07
CA ASP A 73 -7.19 -15.88 -4.70
C ASP A 73 -7.48 -14.44 -5.13
N SER A 74 -8.74 -14.11 -5.39
CA SER A 74 -9.14 -12.77 -5.79
C SER A 74 -10.63 -12.51 -5.50
N PHE A 75 -10.96 -11.26 -5.22
CA PHE A 75 -12.34 -10.79 -5.11
C PHE A 75 -12.40 -9.28 -5.42
N ASP A 76 -13.58 -8.79 -5.70
CA ASP A 76 -13.83 -7.38 -5.89
C ASP A 76 -15.00 -6.91 -5.01
N THR A 77 -14.98 -5.62 -4.68
CA THR A 77 -16.05 -4.97 -3.92
C THR A 77 -16.12 -3.50 -4.28
N GLN A 78 -17.15 -2.82 -3.80
CA GLN A 78 -17.28 -1.37 -3.96
C GLN A 78 -17.50 -0.72 -2.61
N VAL A 79 -16.80 0.38 -2.35
CA VAL A 79 -16.84 1.10 -1.09
C VAL A 79 -16.83 2.61 -1.33
N VAL A 80 -17.39 3.36 -0.39
CA VAL A 80 -17.21 4.81 -0.34
C VAL A 80 -16.09 5.09 0.66
N ILE A 81 -15.10 5.85 0.23
CA ILE A 81 -13.99 6.30 1.07
C ILE A 81 -14.02 7.84 1.03
N PRO A 82 -14.68 8.49 2.00
CA PRO A 82 -14.98 9.95 1.90
C PRO A 82 -13.75 10.84 1.70
N GLU A 83 -12.60 10.41 2.19
CA GLU A 83 -11.35 11.16 2.00
C GLU A 83 -10.79 11.09 0.58
N VAL A 84 -11.23 10.08 -0.18
CA VAL A 84 -10.76 9.87 -1.54
C VAL A 84 -11.84 10.29 -2.53
N SER A 85 -13.10 9.88 -2.31
CA SER A 85 -14.24 10.23 -3.16
C SER A 85 -15.55 9.97 -2.42
N ASP A 86 -16.55 10.80 -2.68
CA ASP A 86 -17.94 10.60 -2.19
C ASP A 86 -18.70 9.54 -3.00
N GLU A 87 -18.14 9.11 -4.13
CA GLU A 87 -18.71 8.05 -4.96
C GLU A 87 -18.15 6.68 -4.58
N GLN A 88 -18.84 5.63 -4.99
CA GLN A 88 -18.34 4.26 -4.81
C GLN A 88 -17.09 4.02 -5.63
N ILE A 89 -16.09 3.45 -5.00
CA ILE A 89 -14.80 3.09 -5.61
C ILE A 89 -14.75 1.57 -5.72
N PRO A 90 -14.55 1.01 -6.92
CA PRO A 90 -14.32 -0.42 -7.08
C PRO A 90 -12.93 -0.79 -6.57
N LEU A 91 -12.86 -1.82 -5.74
CA LEU A 91 -11.62 -2.36 -5.21
C LEU A 91 -11.44 -3.80 -5.71
N VAL A 92 -10.31 -4.07 -6.36
CA VAL A 92 -9.96 -5.40 -6.87
C VAL A 92 -8.79 -5.95 -6.04
N PHE A 93 -9.00 -7.08 -5.40
CA PHE A 93 -8.01 -7.76 -4.56
C PHE A 93 -7.54 -9.03 -5.25
N ILE A 94 -6.23 -9.20 -5.38
CA ILE A 94 -5.59 -10.41 -5.92
C ILE A 94 -4.52 -10.84 -4.94
N ARG A 95 -4.74 -11.96 -4.24
CA ARG A 95 -3.81 -12.48 -3.21
C ARG A 95 -3.32 -11.37 -2.28
N ALA A 96 -4.23 -10.49 -1.89
CA ALA A 96 -3.90 -9.22 -1.28
C ALA A 96 -3.35 -9.39 0.13
N PRO A 97 -2.35 -8.59 0.51
CA PRO A 97 -1.99 -8.40 1.91
C PRO A 97 -3.03 -7.52 2.60
N TYR A 98 -2.96 -7.46 3.94
CA TYR A 98 -3.66 -6.42 4.68
C TYR A 98 -2.83 -5.95 5.87
N ILE A 99 -3.21 -4.80 6.42
CA ILE A 99 -2.53 -4.19 7.56
C ILE A 99 -3.16 -4.77 8.84
N VAL A 100 -2.33 -5.38 9.70
CA VAL A 100 -2.77 -5.94 11.00
C VAL A 100 -2.54 -4.97 12.15
N ARG A 101 -1.63 -3.98 12.00
CA ARG A 101 -1.34 -2.96 13.00
C ARG A 101 -0.96 -1.65 12.31
N THR A 102 -1.43 -0.55 12.86
CA THR A 102 -1.04 0.79 12.43
C THR A 102 -0.43 1.56 13.62
N GLY A 103 0.60 2.36 13.35
CA GLY A 103 1.13 3.30 14.33
C GLY A 103 0.23 4.51 14.53
N GLU A 104 0.52 5.32 15.55
CA GLU A 104 -0.32 6.45 15.97
C GLU A 104 -0.49 7.53 14.89
N ARG A 105 0.49 7.70 14.01
CA ARG A 105 0.44 8.72 12.94
C ARG A 105 -0.13 8.20 11.64
N VAL A 106 -0.50 6.93 11.61
CA VAL A 106 -1.08 6.30 10.42
C VAL A 106 -2.59 6.51 10.44
N LYS A 107 -3.10 7.11 9.37
CA LYS A 107 -4.53 7.29 9.18
C LYS A 107 -5.09 6.13 8.36
N VAL A 108 -6.02 5.39 8.94
CA VAL A 108 -6.76 4.37 8.22
C VAL A 108 -7.75 5.04 7.28
N LEU A 109 -7.70 4.72 6.00
CA LEU A 109 -8.60 5.25 4.99
C LEU A 109 -9.76 4.30 4.69
N CYS A 110 -9.51 2.99 4.73
CA CYS A 110 -10.52 1.99 4.37
C CYS A 110 -10.29 0.66 5.09
N GLU A 111 -11.40 0.08 5.54
CA GLU A 111 -11.46 -1.30 6.01
C GLU A 111 -12.46 -2.09 5.16
N VAL A 112 -12.12 -3.33 4.83
CA VAL A 112 -12.99 -4.28 4.15
C VAL A 112 -12.96 -5.59 4.93
N GLU A 113 -14.13 -6.09 5.33
CA GLU A 113 -14.25 -7.32 6.13
C GLU A 113 -13.38 -7.30 7.40
N ARG A 114 -13.34 -6.17 8.09
CA ARG A 114 -12.55 -5.92 9.31
C ARG A 114 -11.02 -5.90 9.10
N HIS A 115 -10.56 -5.84 7.84
CA HIS A 115 -9.14 -5.70 7.52
C HIS A 115 -8.84 -4.30 7.00
N VAL A 116 -7.78 -3.68 7.51
CA VAL A 116 -7.32 -2.39 7.02
C VAL A 116 -6.64 -2.61 5.66
N VAL A 117 -7.21 -2.02 4.62
CA VAL A 117 -6.79 -2.21 3.23
C VAL A 117 -6.28 -0.95 2.56
N ALA A 118 -6.43 0.20 3.21
CA ALA A 118 -5.84 1.46 2.77
C ALA A 118 -5.49 2.33 3.96
N ALA A 119 -4.31 2.92 3.93
CA ALA A 119 -3.82 3.80 4.98
C ALA A 119 -2.86 4.85 4.43
N ARG A 120 -2.74 5.97 5.14
CA ARG A 120 -1.82 7.06 4.81
C ARG A 120 -1.03 7.47 6.04
N GLU A 121 0.27 7.70 5.85
CA GLU A 121 1.14 8.34 6.84
C GLU A 121 1.96 9.42 6.13
N LYS A 122 1.67 10.70 6.42
CA LYS A 122 2.36 11.85 5.76
C LYS A 122 2.31 11.76 4.23
N ASN A 123 3.48 11.60 3.60
CA ASN A 123 3.67 11.48 2.15
C ASN A 123 3.56 10.04 1.64
N MET A 124 3.19 9.08 2.48
CA MET A 124 3.11 7.66 2.12
C MET A 124 1.66 7.19 2.08
N LEU A 125 1.28 6.54 0.98
CA LEU A 125 -0.02 5.91 0.79
C LEU A 125 0.20 4.41 0.56
N ALA A 126 -0.56 3.58 1.24
CA ALA A 126 -0.53 2.13 1.08
C ALA A 126 -1.93 1.60 0.83
N THR A 127 -2.07 0.74 -0.18
CA THR A 127 -3.32 0.08 -0.54
C THR A 127 -3.10 -1.40 -0.82
N SER A 128 -4.04 -2.25 -0.39
CA SER A 128 -3.97 -3.70 -0.61
C SER A 128 -4.42 -4.11 -2.00
N PHE A 129 -5.27 -3.31 -2.62
CA PHE A 129 -5.96 -3.61 -3.87
C PHE A 129 -5.21 -3.04 -5.08
N HIS A 130 -5.69 -3.40 -6.26
CA HIS A 130 -5.12 -3.03 -7.56
C HIS A 130 -6.01 -2.00 -8.26
N PRO A 131 -5.81 -0.69 -8.04
CA PRO A 131 -6.64 0.33 -8.69
C PRO A 131 -6.44 0.37 -10.22
N GLU A 132 -5.29 -0.08 -10.71
CA GLU A 132 -4.99 -0.15 -12.15
C GLU A 132 -5.85 -1.15 -12.92
N LEU A 133 -6.53 -2.08 -12.23
CA LEU A 133 -7.41 -3.06 -12.84
C LEU A 133 -8.85 -2.56 -12.97
N THR A 134 -9.12 -1.32 -12.59
CA THR A 134 -10.44 -0.70 -12.70
C THR A 134 -10.35 0.53 -13.60
N GLY A 135 -11.49 0.95 -14.15
CA GLY A 135 -11.58 2.23 -14.87
C GLY A 135 -11.71 3.45 -13.96
N ASN A 136 -11.63 3.27 -12.63
CA ASN A 136 -11.82 4.32 -11.65
C ASN A 136 -10.49 4.99 -11.30
N ALA A 137 -10.41 6.31 -11.41
CA ALA A 137 -9.20 7.09 -11.19
C ALA A 137 -9.14 7.76 -9.80
N ALA A 138 -10.08 7.48 -8.89
CA ALA A 138 -10.19 8.20 -7.62
C ALA A 138 -8.91 8.15 -6.79
N PHE A 139 -8.31 6.97 -6.62
CA PHE A 139 -7.03 6.84 -5.89
C PHE A 139 -5.86 7.51 -6.61
N HIS A 140 -5.82 7.46 -7.93
CA HIS A 140 -4.80 8.16 -8.71
C HIS A 140 -4.92 9.67 -8.54
N GLN A 141 -6.13 10.21 -8.59
CA GLN A 141 -6.38 11.64 -8.36
C GLN A 141 -6.03 12.04 -6.92
N TYR A 142 -6.37 11.21 -5.94
CA TYR A 142 -5.99 11.40 -4.55
C TYR A 142 -4.46 11.47 -4.40
N PHE A 143 -3.75 10.53 -5.01
CA PHE A 143 -2.29 10.51 -4.96
C PHE A 143 -1.66 11.70 -5.68
N ILE A 144 -2.20 12.12 -6.83
CA ILE A 144 -1.77 13.35 -7.51
C ILE A 144 -1.95 14.56 -6.58
N GLY A 145 -3.06 14.62 -5.84
CA GLY A 145 -3.28 15.64 -4.82
C GLY A 145 -2.17 15.63 -3.77
N MET A 146 -1.77 14.47 -3.28
CA MET A 146 -0.63 14.35 -2.35
C MET A 146 0.67 14.89 -2.97
N CYS A 147 0.92 14.62 -4.25
CA CYS A 147 2.10 15.13 -4.96
C CYS A 147 2.09 16.65 -5.10
N SER A 148 0.92 17.26 -5.10
CA SER A 148 0.73 18.71 -5.21
C SER A 148 0.66 19.42 -3.84
N GLY A 149 0.89 18.71 -2.74
CA GLY A 149 0.85 19.25 -1.39
C GLY A 149 -0.56 19.42 -0.81
N LYS A 150 -1.54 18.72 -1.37
CA LYS A 150 -2.93 18.79 -0.89
C LYS A 150 -3.28 17.70 0.11
#